data_7f3a0243a0de2b9a56c39658915ce553
#
_entry.id   7f3a0243a0de2b9a56c39658915ce553
#
_cell.length_a   1.000
_cell.length_b   1.000
_cell.length_c   1.000
_cell.angle_alpha   90.00
_cell.angle_beta   90.00
_cell.angle_gamma   90.00
#
_symmetry.space_group_name_H-M   'P 1'
#
loop_
_entity.id
_entity.type
_entity.pdbx_description
1 polymer ?
#
loop_
_entity_poly.entity_id
_entity_poly.type
_entity_poly.pdbx_seq_one_letter_code
_entity_poly.pdbx_strand_id
1 'polypeptide(L)'
;MKTVYLNKFMSSVVAELEMNGQYGTARWATKREIQKTYRHVPFQPELWRKGEHLPRQQGLVLGSLGRKNHVTALVDCDDIHCLMIGASGVGKTAFFLYPNLEYACASGMSYLALDTKGDLARNYGAVASKYYGYQVSVIDLRNPTRSDGNNLLTLINRYMDLARGHPDNLTYKARAEKYTKILAKSIINPEGESSRGENAYFYESAESLLAAVILLLSEYLPPTEGEPE
;
A
#
# COMPACT_ATOMS: atom_id res chain seq x y z
N MET A 1 -7.30 14.15 17.40
CA MET A 1 -5.95 14.47 16.93
C MET A 1 -4.99 13.54 17.65
N LYS A 2 -4.39 12.55 16.97
CA LYS A 2 -3.44 11.62 17.60
C LYS A 2 -2.08 12.30 17.73
N THR A 3 -1.49 12.21 18.91
CA THR A 3 -0.15 12.75 19.20
C THR A 3 0.88 11.86 18.53
N VAL A 4 1.71 12.42 17.66
CA VAL A 4 2.84 11.71 17.03
C VAL A 4 4.02 11.71 17.99
N TYR A 5 4.58 10.55 18.29
CA TYR A 5 5.71 10.40 19.19
C TYR A 5 7.02 10.38 18.43
N LEU A 6 7.92 11.30 18.77
CA LEU A 6 9.21 11.48 18.11
C LEU A 6 10.35 10.82 18.89
N ASN A 7 11.38 10.34 18.18
CA ASN A 7 12.54 9.71 18.79
C ASN A 7 13.45 10.76 19.45
N LYS A 8 14.20 10.38 20.49
CA LYS A 8 15.03 11.23 21.38
C LYS A 8 15.98 12.21 20.66
N PHE A 9 16.39 11.91 19.43
CA PHE A 9 17.27 12.78 18.65
C PHE A 9 16.59 14.06 18.10
N MET A 10 15.26 14.05 17.95
CA MET A 10 14.51 15.22 17.47
C MET A 10 13.96 16.11 18.58
N SER A 11 14.16 15.75 19.85
CA SER A 11 13.60 16.48 20.99
C SER A 11 14.14 17.91 21.15
N SER A 12 15.37 18.18 20.75
CA SER A 12 15.95 19.53 20.85
C SER A 12 15.38 20.51 19.82
N VAL A 13 15.11 20.03 18.59
CA VAL A 13 14.55 20.86 17.52
C VAL A 13 13.06 21.13 17.75
N VAL A 14 12.33 20.13 18.26
CA VAL A 14 10.90 20.27 18.55
C VAL A 14 10.66 21.13 19.78
N ALA A 15 11.51 21.03 20.81
CA ALA A 15 11.40 21.85 22.02
C ALA A 15 11.58 23.37 21.75
N GLU A 16 12.41 23.76 20.78
CA GLU A 16 12.53 25.16 20.35
C GLU A 16 11.28 25.68 19.62
N LEU A 17 10.59 24.83 18.88
CA LEU A 17 9.35 25.17 18.17
C LEU A 17 8.12 25.23 19.10
N GLU A 18 8.18 24.59 20.27
CA GLU A 18 7.08 24.48 21.23
C GLU A 18 6.93 25.68 22.19
N MET A 19 7.89 26.56 22.24
CA MET A 19 7.89 27.67 23.23
C MET A 19 6.69 28.63 23.11
N ASN A 20 5.92 28.60 22.02
CA ASN A 20 4.82 29.51 21.78
C ASN A 20 3.42 28.86 21.62
N GLY A 21 3.26 27.53 21.66
CA GLY A 21 1.95 26.84 21.56
C GLY A 21 1.13 27.12 20.30
N GLN A 22 1.67 27.85 19.31
CA GLN A 22 0.95 28.33 18.13
C GLN A 22 0.54 27.18 17.17
N TYR A 23 1.26 26.06 17.19
CA TYR A 23 1.02 24.89 16.33
C TYR A 23 0.74 23.61 17.11
N GLY A 24 0.43 23.72 18.41
CA GLY A 24 0.20 22.61 19.31
C GLY A 24 1.44 22.30 20.18
N THR A 25 1.29 21.34 21.09
CA THR A 25 2.35 20.91 21.99
C THR A 25 2.70 19.45 21.75
N ALA A 26 3.98 19.09 21.77
CA ALA A 26 4.44 17.73 21.68
C ALA A 26 5.31 17.39 22.90
N ARG A 27 5.19 16.17 23.40
CA ARG A 27 6.01 15.64 24.48
C ARG A 27 6.24 14.14 24.30
N TRP A 28 7.18 13.62 25.04
CA TRP A 28 7.39 12.18 25.08
C TRP A 28 6.18 11.47 25.71
N ALA A 29 5.79 10.35 25.07
CA ALA A 29 4.78 9.48 25.64
C ALA A 29 5.25 8.85 26.94
N THR A 30 4.38 8.80 27.93
CA THR A 30 4.60 8.01 29.11
C THR A 30 4.43 6.53 28.81
N LYS A 31 5.03 5.66 29.63
CA LYS A 31 4.85 4.20 29.50
C LYS A 31 3.37 3.77 29.50
N ARG A 32 2.54 4.44 30.30
CA ARG A 32 1.11 4.17 30.38
C ARG A 32 0.39 4.51 29.07
N GLU A 33 0.75 5.61 28.44
CA GLU A 33 0.20 6.01 27.15
C GLU A 33 0.60 5.02 26.06
N ILE A 34 1.88 4.63 26.00
CA ILE A 34 2.36 3.61 25.06
C ILE A 34 1.59 2.29 25.23
N GLN A 35 1.43 1.85 26.48
CA GLN A 35 0.69 0.61 26.78
C GLN A 35 -0.79 0.69 26.43
N LYS A 36 -1.41 1.86 26.55
CA LYS A 36 -2.83 2.06 26.23
C LYS A 36 -3.07 2.25 24.72
N THR A 37 -2.14 2.89 24.02
CA THR A 37 -2.29 3.27 22.61
C THR A 37 -1.98 2.11 21.67
N TYR A 38 -0.90 1.36 21.95
CA TYR A 38 -0.43 0.30 21.06
C TYR A 38 -0.77 -1.09 21.55
N ARG A 39 -1.03 -2.00 20.62
CA ARG A 39 -1.13 -3.42 20.93
C ARG A 39 0.25 -4.01 21.15
N HIS A 40 0.36 -4.86 22.17
CA HIS A 40 1.57 -5.59 22.51
C HIS A 40 1.47 -7.00 21.95
N VAL A 41 2.22 -7.28 20.90
CA VAL A 41 2.20 -8.59 20.22
C VAL A 41 3.57 -9.25 20.35
N PRO A 42 3.67 -10.47 20.90
CA PRO A 42 4.92 -11.22 20.88
C PRO A 42 5.42 -11.38 19.44
N PHE A 43 6.62 -10.91 19.13
CA PHE A 43 7.17 -10.95 17.78
C PHE A 43 7.95 -12.24 17.58
N GLN A 44 7.31 -13.24 16.95
CA GLN A 44 7.80 -14.62 16.86
C GLN A 44 7.77 -15.14 15.41
N PRO A 45 8.57 -14.60 14.50
CA PRO A 45 8.55 -14.97 13.07
C PRO A 45 8.75 -16.46 12.83
N GLU A 46 9.58 -17.14 13.66
CA GLU A 46 9.87 -18.57 13.52
C GLU A 46 8.62 -19.45 13.76
N LEU A 47 7.72 -19.04 14.66
CA LEU A 47 6.46 -19.72 14.91
C LEU A 47 5.42 -19.33 13.84
N TRP A 48 5.37 -18.05 13.48
CA TRP A 48 4.44 -17.56 12.45
C TRP A 48 4.64 -18.25 11.11
N ARG A 49 5.89 -18.48 10.70
CA ARG A 49 6.23 -19.20 9.46
C ARG A 49 5.85 -20.68 9.48
N LYS A 50 5.53 -21.23 10.66
CA LYS A 50 4.95 -22.56 10.82
C LYS A 50 3.43 -22.56 10.91
N GLY A 51 2.80 -21.38 10.86
CA GLY A 51 1.37 -21.22 11.06
C GLY A 51 0.94 -21.19 12.52
N GLU A 52 1.89 -21.06 13.47
CA GLU A 52 1.65 -21.07 14.89
C GLU A 52 1.59 -19.66 15.47
N HIS A 53 0.69 -19.42 16.43
CA HIS A 53 0.59 -18.15 17.17
C HIS A 53 0.46 -16.88 16.30
N LEU A 54 -0.23 -16.99 15.16
CA LEU A 54 -0.41 -15.88 14.22
C LEU A 54 -1.12 -14.69 14.87
N PRO A 55 -0.70 -13.44 14.57
CA PRO A 55 -1.38 -12.25 15.03
C PRO A 55 -2.81 -12.19 14.49
N ARG A 56 -3.77 -11.83 15.35
CA ARG A 56 -5.19 -11.74 14.95
C ARG A 56 -5.58 -10.38 14.37
N GLN A 57 -4.78 -9.36 14.61
CA GLN A 57 -5.08 -8.00 14.22
C GLN A 57 -4.03 -7.48 13.25
N GLN A 58 -4.50 -6.86 12.19
CA GLN A 58 -3.67 -6.13 11.23
C GLN A 58 -3.23 -4.80 11.84
N GLY A 59 -2.11 -4.28 11.38
CA GLY A 59 -1.59 -3.01 11.86
C GLY A 59 -0.13 -2.78 11.48
N LEU A 60 0.40 -1.65 11.95
CA LEU A 60 1.77 -1.22 11.69
C LEU A 60 2.64 -1.39 12.94
N VAL A 61 3.76 -2.08 12.82
CA VAL A 61 4.77 -2.20 13.87
C VAL A 61 5.56 -0.90 13.95
N LEU A 62 5.38 -0.13 15.02
CA LEU A 62 6.05 1.15 15.24
C LEU A 62 7.31 1.04 16.11
N GLY A 63 7.43 -0.04 16.87
CA GLY A 63 8.57 -0.24 17.76
C GLY A 63 8.53 -1.59 18.44
N SER A 64 9.47 -1.82 19.34
CA SER A 64 9.54 -3.07 20.09
C SER A 64 9.99 -2.85 21.54
N LEU A 65 9.55 -3.74 22.40
CA LEU A 65 9.99 -3.88 23.79
C LEU A 65 10.67 -5.25 23.97
N GLY A 66 11.53 -5.35 24.98
CA GLY A 66 12.19 -6.61 25.31
C GLY A 66 13.61 -6.72 24.80
N ARG A 67 14.20 -7.91 24.97
CA ARG A 67 15.58 -8.21 24.57
C ARG A 67 15.70 -9.63 24.05
N LYS A 68 16.61 -9.84 23.09
CA LYS A 68 16.95 -11.17 22.53
C LYS A 68 15.70 -11.95 22.08
N ASN A 69 15.42 -13.08 22.70
CA ASN A 69 14.37 -14.02 22.31
C ASN A 69 12.96 -13.63 22.81
N HIS A 70 12.82 -12.54 23.55
CA HIS A 70 11.54 -12.04 24.07
C HIS A 70 11.27 -10.63 23.57
N VAL A 71 11.01 -10.51 22.27
CA VAL A 71 10.67 -9.26 21.62
C VAL A 71 9.14 -9.15 21.53
N THR A 72 8.61 -8.02 21.99
CA THR A 72 7.20 -7.68 21.88
C THR A 72 7.09 -6.48 20.94
N ALA A 73 6.39 -6.65 19.84
CA ALA A 73 6.09 -5.56 18.91
C ALA A 73 5.02 -4.64 19.49
N LEU A 74 5.23 -3.34 19.30
CA LEU A 74 4.24 -2.30 19.54
C LEU A 74 3.53 -2.01 18.23
N VAL A 75 2.26 -2.41 18.13
CA VAL A 75 1.49 -2.36 16.89
C VAL A 75 0.39 -1.31 17.01
N ASP A 76 0.35 -0.40 16.06
CA ASP A 76 -0.79 0.48 15.85
C ASP A 76 -1.79 -0.22 14.91
N CYS A 77 -3.00 -0.45 15.40
CA CYS A 77 -4.05 -1.16 14.66
C CYS A 77 -5.09 -0.21 14.05
N ASP A 78 -4.86 1.09 14.15
CA ASP A 78 -5.73 2.08 13.53
C ASP A 78 -5.30 2.32 12.06
N ASP A 79 -6.20 2.93 11.30
CA ASP A 79 -5.90 3.39 9.92
C ASP A 79 -5.07 4.67 9.99
N ILE A 80 -3.75 4.52 9.91
CA ILE A 80 -2.79 5.63 10.05
C ILE A 80 -1.82 5.71 8.90
N HIS A 81 -1.39 6.92 8.58
CA HIS A 81 -0.21 7.18 7.76
C HIS A 81 1.03 7.29 8.64
N CYS A 82 2.12 6.65 8.22
CA CYS A 82 3.40 6.70 8.93
C CYS A 82 4.50 7.23 8.01
N LEU A 83 5.22 8.25 8.47
CA LEU A 83 6.40 8.77 7.80
C LEU A 83 7.66 8.42 8.62
N MET A 84 8.57 7.65 8.04
CA MET A 84 9.85 7.32 8.66
C MET A 84 10.99 8.13 8.02
N ILE A 85 11.62 8.97 8.82
CA ILE A 85 12.76 9.80 8.40
C ILE A 85 14.03 9.26 9.07
N GLY A 86 15.09 9.13 8.29
CA GLY A 86 16.40 8.71 8.81
C GLY A 86 17.49 8.79 7.72
N ALA A 87 18.71 9.03 8.11
CA ALA A 87 19.87 9.05 7.22
C ALA A 87 20.08 7.71 6.50
N SER A 88 20.90 7.71 5.46
CA SER A 88 21.29 6.46 4.79
C SER A 88 22.10 5.58 5.77
N GLY A 89 21.88 4.27 5.71
CA GLY A 89 22.61 3.30 6.54
C GLY A 89 22.12 3.12 7.97
N VAL A 90 21.18 3.92 8.49
CA VAL A 90 20.68 3.79 9.87
C VAL A 90 19.78 2.57 10.12
N GLY A 91 19.58 1.72 9.10
CA GLY A 91 18.84 0.48 9.25
C GLY A 91 17.31 0.59 9.07
N LYS A 92 16.80 1.62 8.38
CA LYS A 92 15.36 1.77 8.11
C LYS A 92 14.71 0.50 7.55
N THR A 93 15.36 -0.10 6.56
CA THR A 93 14.87 -1.34 5.94
C THR A 93 14.89 -2.52 6.92
N ALA A 94 15.99 -2.68 7.65
CA ALA A 94 16.18 -3.83 8.55
C ALA A 94 15.31 -3.76 9.81
N PHE A 95 15.20 -2.56 10.42
CA PHE A 95 14.53 -2.40 11.71
C PHE A 95 13.07 -1.95 11.63
N PHE A 96 12.63 -1.49 10.47
CA PHE A 96 11.23 -1.09 10.29
C PHE A 96 10.56 -1.86 9.16
N LEU A 97 11.11 -1.83 7.95
CA LEU A 97 10.40 -2.37 6.79
C LEU A 97 10.24 -3.89 6.85
N TYR A 98 11.33 -4.64 7.09
CA TYR A 98 11.24 -6.10 7.19
C TYR A 98 10.36 -6.59 8.35
N PRO A 99 10.45 -6.05 9.57
CA PRO A 99 9.50 -6.42 10.63
C PRO A 99 8.04 -6.14 10.27
N ASN A 100 7.77 -5.06 9.56
CA ASN A 100 6.43 -4.73 9.09
C ASN A 100 5.94 -5.67 7.98
N LEU A 101 6.79 -6.05 7.03
CA LEU A 101 6.45 -7.05 6.02
C LEU A 101 6.15 -8.42 6.66
N GLU A 102 6.97 -8.85 7.63
CA GLU A 102 6.75 -10.09 8.36
C GLU A 102 5.42 -10.05 9.12
N TYR A 103 5.13 -8.94 9.82
CA TYR A 103 3.89 -8.77 10.54
C TYR A 103 2.66 -8.72 9.63
N ALA A 104 2.77 -8.00 8.51
CA ALA A 104 1.72 -7.93 7.50
C ALA A 104 1.37 -9.31 6.96
N CYS A 105 2.38 -10.11 6.60
CA CYS A 105 2.17 -11.48 6.15
C CYS A 105 1.55 -12.35 7.24
N ALA A 106 2.07 -12.30 8.46
CA ALA A 106 1.58 -13.11 9.57
C ALA A 106 0.14 -12.77 9.97
N SER A 107 -0.26 -11.49 9.86
CA SER A 107 -1.61 -11.01 10.16
C SER A 107 -2.60 -11.11 8.99
N GLY A 108 -2.17 -11.63 7.83
CA GLY A 108 -3.02 -11.77 6.65
C GLY A 108 -3.37 -10.44 5.96
N MET A 109 -2.51 -9.45 6.06
CA MET A 109 -2.72 -8.12 5.48
C MET A 109 -2.16 -8.05 4.06
N SER A 110 -2.98 -7.73 3.06
CA SER A 110 -2.50 -7.41 1.72
C SER A 110 -1.73 -6.08 1.72
N TYR A 111 -0.65 -6.01 0.95
CA TYR A 111 0.17 -4.81 0.87
C TYR A 111 0.78 -4.60 -0.52
N LEU A 112 1.09 -3.35 -0.82
CA LEU A 112 1.87 -2.93 -1.97
C LEU A 112 3.19 -2.34 -1.47
N ALA A 113 4.31 -2.82 -1.98
CA ALA A 113 5.64 -2.33 -1.63
C ALA A 113 6.35 -1.74 -2.85
N LEU A 114 6.83 -0.50 -2.72
CA LEU A 114 7.67 0.13 -3.73
C LEU A 114 9.14 -0.18 -3.44
N ASP A 115 9.80 -0.88 -4.35
CA ASP A 115 11.16 -1.37 -4.19
C ASP A 115 12.10 -0.77 -5.22
N THR A 116 12.78 0.31 -4.85
CA THR A 116 13.71 1.00 -5.76
C THR A 116 15.01 0.24 -6.02
N LYS A 117 15.35 -0.78 -5.24
CA LYS A 117 16.60 -1.54 -5.33
C LYS A 117 16.40 -2.99 -5.74
N GLY A 118 15.18 -3.52 -5.70
CA GLY A 118 14.87 -4.92 -5.93
C GLY A 118 15.21 -5.83 -4.74
N ASP A 119 15.54 -5.24 -3.58
CA ASP A 119 15.93 -6.01 -2.39
C ASP A 119 14.74 -6.65 -1.69
N LEU A 120 13.59 -5.99 -1.69
CA LEU A 120 12.38 -6.50 -1.04
C LEU A 120 11.82 -7.72 -1.76
N ALA A 121 11.66 -7.62 -3.07
CA ALA A 121 11.17 -8.74 -3.89
C ALA A 121 12.10 -9.95 -3.76
N ARG A 122 13.42 -9.73 -3.85
CA ARG A 122 14.44 -10.79 -3.75
C ARG A 122 14.50 -11.44 -2.38
N ASN A 123 14.48 -10.64 -1.31
CA ASN A 123 14.72 -11.14 0.05
C ASN A 123 13.42 -11.59 0.72
N TYR A 124 12.28 -11.03 0.34
CA TYR A 124 11.03 -11.25 1.07
C TYR A 124 9.90 -11.89 0.24
N GLY A 125 9.93 -11.77 -1.09
CA GLY A 125 8.90 -12.36 -1.96
C GLY A 125 8.75 -13.86 -1.75
N ALA A 126 9.87 -14.59 -1.72
CA ALA A 126 9.87 -16.03 -1.45
C ALA A 126 9.40 -16.37 -0.02
N VAL A 127 9.67 -15.53 0.97
CA VAL A 127 9.18 -15.70 2.35
C VAL A 127 7.66 -15.56 2.40
N ALA A 128 7.12 -14.52 1.80
CA ALA A 128 5.68 -14.26 1.75
C ALA A 128 4.93 -15.42 1.05
N SER A 129 5.41 -15.86 -0.10
CA SER A 129 4.78 -16.96 -0.85
C SER A 129 4.91 -18.30 -0.13
N LYS A 130 6.13 -18.69 0.27
CA LYS A 130 6.41 -20.04 0.79
C LYS A 130 5.83 -20.29 2.18
N TYR A 131 5.93 -19.31 3.07
CA TYR A 131 5.56 -19.51 4.48
C TYR A 131 4.16 -18.98 4.81
N TYR A 132 3.68 -18.01 4.07
CA TYR A 132 2.39 -17.37 4.35
C TYR A 132 1.34 -17.57 3.24
N GLY A 133 1.72 -18.24 2.12
CA GLY A 133 0.80 -18.56 1.03
C GLY A 133 0.35 -17.34 0.21
N TYR A 134 1.12 -16.24 0.23
CA TYR A 134 0.78 -15.05 -0.56
C TYR A 134 0.99 -15.28 -2.04
N GLN A 135 0.07 -14.78 -2.83
CA GLN A 135 0.32 -14.54 -4.24
C GLN A 135 1.14 -13.26 -4.35
N VAL A 136 2.38 -13.40 -4.83
CA VAL A 136 3.31 -12.29 -4.99
C VAL A 136 3.42 -11.96 -6.46
N SER A 137 3.13 -10.72 -6.81
CA SER A 137 3.33 -10.18 -8.16
C SER A 137 4.39 -9.09 -8.13
N VAL A 138 5.33 -9.14 -9.06
CA VAL A 138 6.45 -8.20 -9.15
C VAL A 138 6.42 -7.48 -10.48
N ILE A 139 6.11 -6.19 -10.46
CA ILE A 139 6.17 -5.32 -11.65
C ILE A 139 7.56 -4.69 -11.68
N ASP A 140 8.42 -5.16 -12.59
CA ASP A 140 9.78 -4.68 -12.77
C ASP A 140 9.89 -3.75 -13.98
N LEU A 141 9.84 -2.45 -13.74
CA LEU A 141 9.96 -1.42 -14.79
C LEU A 141 11.38 -1.29 -15.37
N ARG A 142 12.40 -1.85 -14.70
CA ARG A 142 13.78 -1.86 -15.21
C ARG A 142 14.03 -3.02 -16.15
N ASN A 143 13.34 -4.12 -15.92
CA ASN A 143 13.48 -5.34 -16.70
C ASN A 143 12.10 -5.90 -17.09
N PRO A 144 11.40 -5.24 -18.03
CA PRO A 144 10.03 -5.60 -18.39
C PRO A 144 9.85 -7.05 -18.84
N THR A 145 10.92 -7.66 -19.40
CA THR A 145 10.89 -9.07 -19.84
C THR A 145 10.88 -10.09 -18.71
N ARG A 146 11.13 -9.65 -17.47
CA ARG A 146 11.09 -10.45 -16.24
C ARG A 146 9.99 -10.00 -15.28
N SER A 147 9.24 -8.99 -15.68
CA SER A 147 8.11 -8.47 -14.92
C SER A 147 6.90 -9.38 -15.04
N ASP A 148 6.14 -9.50 -13.99
CA ASP A 148 4.79 -10.04 -14.10
C ASP A 148 3.94 -9.08 -14.95
N GLY A 149 3.04 -9.65 -15.73
CA GLY A 149 2.08 -8.88 -16.51
C GLY A 149 1.04 -8.21 -15.61
N ASN A 150 0.64 -7.01 -15.98
CA ASN A 150 -0.48 -6.32 -15.34
C ASN A 150 -1.39 -5.73 -16.42
N ASN A 151 -2.52 -6.38 -16.64
CA ASN A 151 -3.53 -5.88 -17.56
C ASN A 151 -4.38 -4.81 -16.88
N LEU A 152 -4.16 -3.55 -17.26
CA LEU A 152 -4.90 -2.41 -16.73
C LEU A 152 -6.41 -2.46 -17.03
N LEU A 153 -6.83 -3.26 -18.01
CA LEU A 153 -8.22 -3.40 -18.39
C LEU A 153 -8.98 -4.50 -17.63
N THR A 154 -8.28 -5.35 -16.85
CA THR A 154 -8.87 -6.50 -16.14
C THR A 154 -10.12 -6.11 -15.34
N LEU A 155 -10.05 -5.01 -14.59
CA LEU A 155 -11.18 -4.57 -13.77
C LEU A 155 -12.37 -4.07 -14.62
N ILE A 156 -12.08 -3.39 -15.72
CA ILE A 156 -13.07 -2.88 -16.68
C ILE A 156 -13.74 -4.05 -17.36
N ASN A 157 -12.97 -5.00 -17.90
CA ASN A 157 -13.47 -6.21 -18.56
C ASN A 157 -14.36 -7.03 -17.61
N ARG A 158 -13.91 -7.24 -16.37
CA ARG A 158 -14.70 -7.94 -15.35
C ARG A 158 -16.09 -7.31 -15.13
N TYR A 159 -16.16 -5.98 -15.04
CA TYR A 159 -17.46 -5.32 -14.88
C TYR A 159 -18.30 -5.33 -16.17
N MET A 160 -17.67 -5.31 -17.34
CA MET A 160 -18.39 -5.49 -18.62
C MET A 160 -18.95 -6.91 -18.75
N ASP A 161 -18.20 -7.93 -18.32
CA ASP A 161 -18.68 -9.33 -18.29
C ASP A 161 -19.86 -9.50 -17.33
N LEU A 162 -19.77 -8.91 -16.14
CA LEU A 162 -20.90 -8.90 -15.20
C LEU A 162 -22.13 -8.16 -15.76
N ALA A 163 -21.92 -7.08 -16.51
CA ALA A 163 -23.00 -6.35 -17.16
C ALA A 163 -23.67 -7.18 -18.29
N ARG A 164 -22.90 -7.95 -19.04
CA ARG A 164 -23.42 -8.89 -20.06
C ARG A 164 -24.24 -10.00 -19.44
N GLY A 165 -23.78 -10.55 -18.30
CA GLY A 165 -24.51 -11.60 -17.57
C GLY A 165 -25.76 -11.10 -16.84
N HIS A 166 -25.86 -9.79 -16.57
CA HIS A 166 -26.95 -9.18 -15.80
C HIS A 166 -27.41 -7.87 -16.47
N PRO A 167 -28.04 -7.92 -17.64
CA PRO A 167 -28.38 -6.72 -18.45
C PRO A 167 -29.30 -5.73 -17.72
N ASP A 168 -30.12 -6.22 -16.79
CA ASP A 168 -31.04 -5.38 -15.99
C ASP A 168 -30.31 -4.59 -14.87
N ASN A 169 -29.06 -4.93 -14.57
CA ASN A 169 -28.28 -4.27 -13.52
C ASN A 169 -27.31 -3.24 -14.08
N LEU A 170 -27.78 -2.02 -14.26
CA LEU A 170 -26.98 -0.90 -14.76
C LEU A 170 -25.76 -0.53 -13.88
N THR A 171 -25.71 -1.01 -12.64
CA THR A 171 -24.61 -0.73 -11.71
C THR A 171 -23.28 -1.26 -12.24
N TYR A 172 -23.24 -2.40 -12.89
CA TYR A 172 -22.02 -2.97 -13.43
C TYR A 172 -21.47 -2.14 -14.59
N LYS A 173 -22.34 -1.69 -15.51
CA LYS A 173 -21.95 -0.81 -16.61
C LYS A 173 -21.42 0.54 -16.08
N ALA A 174 -22.09 1.13 -15.11
CA ALA A 174 -21.65 2.37 -14.48
C ALA A 174 -20.27 2.24 -13.77
N ARG A 175 -19.99 1.05 -13.18
CA ARG A 175 -18.66 0.77 -12.61
C ARG A 175 -17.59 0.62 -13.69
N ALA A 176 -17.86 -0.09 -14.77
CA ALA A 176 -16.95 -0.18 -15.90
C ALA A 176 -16.59 1.22 -16.43
N GLU A 177 -17.58 2.07 -16.68
CA GLU A 177 -17.38 3.45 -17.10
C GLU A 177 -16.54 4.26 -16.10
N LYS A 178 -16.82 4.13 -14.81
CA LYS A 178 -16.04 4.80 -13.74
C LYS A 178 -14.56 4.43 -13.82
N TYR A 179 -14.24 3.14 -13.87
CA TYR A 179 -12.85 2.68 -13.91
C TYR A 179 -12.17 3.04 -15.23
N THR A 180 -12.89 3.03 -16.34
CA THR A 180 -12.38 3.48 -17.63
C THR A 180 -12.00 4.97 -17.60
N LYS A 181 -12.84 5.82 -17.02
CA LYS A 181 -12.54 7.25 -16.85
C LYS A 181 -11.32 7.47 -15.95
N ILE A 182 -11.20 6.72 -14.86
CA ILE A 182 -10.03 6.79 -13.97
C ILE A 182 -8.76 6.40 -14.73
N LEU A 183 -8.80 5.31 -15.49
CA LEU A 183 -7.66 4.84 -16.27
C LEU A 183 -7.27 5.84 -17.35
N ALA A 184 -8.23 6.32 -18.16
CA ALA A 184 -8.00 7.30 -19.22
C ALA A 184 -7.37 8.59 -18.66
N LYS A 185 -7.90 9.09 -17.52
CA LYS A 185 -7.36 10.27 -16.84
C LYS A 185 -5.93 10.03 -16.35
N SER A 186 -5.63 8.86 -15.80
CA SER A 186 -4.28 8.52 -15.30
C SER A 186 -3.25 8.43 -16.44
N ILE A 187 -3.66 8.02 -17.64
CA ILE A 187 -2.79 7.91 -18.81
C ILE A 187 -2.56 9.27 -19.45
N ILE A 188 -3.64 10.02 -19.68
CA ILE A 188 -3.58 11.28 -20.44
C ILE A 188 -3.02 12.42 -19.57
N ASN A 189 -3.31 12.42 -18.28
CA ASN A 189 -2.91 13.49 -17.38
C ASN A 189 -2.40 12.97 -16.01
N PRO A 190 -1.23 12.34 -15.99
CA PRO A 190 -0.67 11.79 -14.75
C PRO A 190 -0.31 12.84 -13.70
N GLU A 191 -0.05 14.08 -14.09
CA GLU A 191 0.30 15.18 -13.18
C GLU A 191 -0.91 15.85 -12.52
N GLY A 192 -2.12 15.53 -12.95
CA GLY A 192 -3.36 16.05 -12.39
C GLY A 192 -3.85 17.37 -13.01
N GLU A 193 -4.93 17.91 -12.48
CA GLU A 193 -5.65 19.05 -13.08
C GLU A 193 -4.86 20.36 -13.07
N SER A 194 -3.97 20.52 -12.09
CA SER A 194 -3.15 21.74 -11.97
C SER A 194 -2.18 21.96 -13.13
N SER A 195 -1.84 20.92 -13.89
CA SER A 195 -0.92 20.98 -15.03
C SER A 195 -1.60 21.34 -16.37
N ARG A 196 -2.93 21.37 -16.42
CA ARG A 196 -3.70 21.52 -17.67
C ARG A 196 -3.63 22.92 -18.28
N GLY A 197 -3.64 23.96 -17.46
CA GLY A 197 -3.62 25.35 -17.90
C GLY A 197 -4.66 25.66 -18.99
N GLU A 198 -4.24 26.42 -20.00
CA GLU A 198 -5.08 26.79 -21.17
C GLU A 198 -5.43 25.61 -22.09
N ASN A 199 -4.74 24.48 -21.94
CA ASN A 199 -4.92 23.29 -22.76
C ASN A 199 -5.95 22.29 -22.19
N ALA A 200 -6.70 22.65 -21.15
CA ALA A 200 -7.66 21.76 -20.46
C ALA A 200 -8.62 21.05 -21.43
N TYR A 201 -9.13 21.76 -22.44
CA TYR A 201 -10.03 21.21 -23.43
C TYR A 201 -9.43 20.04 -24.22
N PHE A 202 -8.17 20.14 -24.61
CA PHE A 202 -7.49 19.05 -25.37
C PHE A 202 -7.29 17.82 -24.51
N TYR A 203 -6.92 17.99 -23.22
CA TYR A 203 -6.80 16.88 -22.29
C TYR A 203 -8.13 16.18 -22.05
N GLU A 204 -9.22 16.92 -21.84
CA GLU A 204 -10.57 16.37 -21.62
C GLU A 204 -11.10 15.65 -22.87
N SER A 205 -10.82 16.18 -24.05
CA SER A 205 -11.20 15.55 -25.32
C SER A 205 -10.44 14.23 -25.52
N ALA A 206 -9.13 14.21 -25.23
CA ALA A 206 -8.30 13.02 -25.33
C ALA A 206 -8.72 11.95 -24.29
N GLU A 207 -8.99 12.35 -23.04
CA GLU A 207 -9.51 11.46 -21.99
C GLU A 207 -10.84 10.82 -22.42
N SER A 208 -11.76 11.63 -22.96
CA SER A 208 -13.07 11.17 -23.42
C SER A 208 -12.97 10.20 -24.60
N LEU A 209 -12.10 10.50 -25.56
CA LEU A 209 -11.85 9.64 -26.72
C LEU A 209 -11.25 8.29 -26.26
N LEU A 210 -10.21 8.33 -25.43
CA LEU A 210 -9.59 7.11 -24.91
C LEU A 210 -10.58 6.26 -24.11
N ALA A 211 -11.39 6.88 -23.26
CA ALA A 211 -12.42 6.18 -22.50
C ALA A 211 -13.48 5.53 -23.42
N ALA A 212 -13.92 6.23 -24.47
CA ALA A 212 -14.87 5.68 -25.46
C ALA A 212 -14.29 4.48 -26.20
N VAL A 213 -13.03 4.54 -26.62
CA VAL A 213 -12.35 3.42 -27.29
C VAL A 213 -12.20 2.22 -26.35
N ILE A 214 -11.77 2.41 -25.10
CA ILE A 214 -11.64 1.33 -24.13
C ILE A 214 -12.98 0.64 -23.91
N LEU A 215 -14.06 1.41 -23.68
CA LEU A 215 -15.39 0.83 -23.48
C LEU A 215 -15.88 0.07 -24.71
N LEU A 216 -15.67 0.63 -25.90
CA LEU A 216 -16.01 -0.02 -27.16
C LEU A 216 -15.32 -1.38 -27.31
N LEU A 217 -14.01 -1.40 -27.09
CA LEU A 217 -13.22 -2.64 -27.14
C LEU A 217 -13.67 -3.65 -26.09
N SER A 218 -13.87 -3.21 -24.86
CA SER A 218 -14.32 -4.10 -23.78
C SER A 218 -15.76 -4.63 -23.98
N GLU A 219 -16.61 -3.92 -24.71
CA GLU A 219 -17.98 -4.37 -25.00
C GLU A 219 -18.03 -5.35 -26.18
N TYR A 220 -17.28 -5.11 -27.25
CA TYR A 220 -17.39 -5.83 -28.52
C TYR A 220 -16.26 -6.82 -28.79
N LEU A 221 -15.11 -6.69 -28.11
CA LEU A 221 -13.96 -7.57 -28.23
C LEU A 221 -13.58 -8.13 -26.86
N PRO A 222 -14.45 -8.97 -26.24
CA PRO A 222 -14.09 -9.60 -24.98
C PRO A 222 -12.86 -10.50 -25.18
N PRO A 223 -12.01 -10.65 -24.15
CA PRO A 223 -10.88 -11.58 -24.24
C PRO A 223 -11.36 -12.98 -24.56
N THR A 224 -10.63 -13.68 -25.45
CA THR A 224 -10.95 -15.04 -25.87
C THR A 224 -10.66 -15.99 -24.70
N GLU A 225 -11.51 -17.01 -24.49
CA GLU A 225 -11.25 -18.03 -23.47
C GLU A 225 -9.85 -18.65 -23.67
N GLY A 226 -8.99 -18.54 -22.64
CA GLY A 226 -7.62 -19.06 -22.67
C GLY A 226 -6.51 -18.00 -22.87
N GLU A 227 -6.84 -16.73 -23.13
CA GLU A 227 -5.86 -15.64 -23.03
C GLU A 227 -5.67 -15.25 -21.55
N PRO A 228 -4.43 -14.97 -21.12
CA PRO A 228 -4.18 -14.53 -19.75
C PRO A 228 -4.90 -13.21 -19.49
N GLU A 229 -5.69 -13.20 -18.41
CA GLU A 229 -6.38 -12.01 -17.89
C GLU A 229 -5.41 -10.88 -17.52
#